data_80691daed79aa2a4f711f063cd887e11
#
_entry.id   80691daed79aa2a4f711f063cd887e11
#
_cell.length_a   1.000
_cell.length_b   1.000
_cell.length_c   1.000
_cell.angle_alpha   90.00
_cell.angle_beta   90.00
_cell.angle_gamma   90.00
#
_symmetry.space_group_name_H-M   'P 1'
#
loop_
_entity.id
_entity.type
_entity.pdbx_description
1 polymer ?
#
loop_
_entity_poly.entity_id
_entity_poly.type
_entity_poly.pdbx_seq_one_letter_code
_entity_poly.pdbx_strand_id
1 'polypeptide(L)'
;LVSLSVFGSVVRGEAGEGSDVDLLVVIEGLQEDIGSRLREAAEVKRRLKGSEAYKELSSRGLPILVSEVILTPNEVMRHPPILLDVAEEGVTIYDKGGFLEGELSKLKQRLKELGAKRVRGRHGWYWMLKPDIRFGEVLEV
;
A
#
# COMPACT_ATOMS: atom_id res chain seq x y z
N LEU A 1 2.94 3.95 15.32
CA LEU A 1 2.30 3.22 14.23
C LEU A 1 0.78 3.37 14.31
N VAL A 2 0.18 3.84 13.25
CA VAL A 2 -1.28 3.93 13.13
C VAL A 2 -1.85 2.74 12.38
N SER A 3 -1.23 2.39 11.23
CA SER A 3 -1.72 1.28 10.41
C SER A 3 -0.59 0.58 9.68
N LEU A 4 -0.81 -0.69 9.38
CA LEU A 4 0.09 -1.52 8.59
C LEU A 4 -0.74 -2.42 7.68
N SER A 5 -0.47 -2.36 6.38
CA SER A 5 -1.14 -3.19 5.39
C SER A 5 -0.13 -3.79 4.41
N VAL A 6 -0.36 -5.03 4.01
CA VAL A 6 0.41 -5.72 2.96
C VAL A 6 -0.38 -5.67 1.68
N PHE A 7 0.28 -5.39 0.57
CA PHE A 7 -0.35 -5.39 -0.76
C PHE A 7 0.63 -5.90 -1.81
N GLY A 8 0.27 -5.83 -3.07
CA GLY A 8 1.14 -6.21 -4.18
C GLY A 8 1.14 -7.70 -4.50
N SER A 9 2.17 -8.15 -5.22
CA SER A 9 2.23 -9.50 -5.79
C SER A 9 2.14 -10.63 -4.76
N VAL A 10 2.67 -10.42 -3.55
CA VAL A 10 2.60 -11.43 -2.48
C VAL A 10 1.16 -11.71 -2.09
N VAL A 11 0.34 -10.66 -1.94
CA VAL A 11 -1.08 -10.80 -1.59
C VAL A 11 -1.88 -11.42 -2.73
N ARG A 12 -1.53 -11.09 -3.98
CA ARG A 12 -2.20 -11.66 -5.15
C ARG A 12 -1.85 -13.13 -5.42
N GLY A 13 -0.88 -13.69 -4.69
CA GLY A 13 -0.37 -15.03 -4.96
C GLY A 13 0.49 -15.14 -6.23
N GLU A 14 0.98 -14.03 -6.72
CA GLU A 14 1.83 -13.90 -7.92
C GLU A 14 3.30 -13.78 -7.59
N ALA A 15 3.65 -13.85 -6.30
CA ALA A 15 5.02 -13.71 -5.84
C ALA A 15 5.88 -14.87 -6.34
N GLY A 16 7.04 -14.53 -6.90
CA GLY A 16 8.05 -15.46 -7.31
C GLY A 16 9.40 -15.12 -6.68
N GLU A 17 10.44 -15.79 -7.10
CA GLU A 17 11.80 -15.48 -6.71
C GLU A 17 12.13 -14.02 -7.09
N GLY A 18 12.61 -13.25 -6.11
CA GLY A 18 12.94 -11.84 -6.30
C GLY A 18 11.78 -10.85 -6.18
N SER A 19 10.57 -11.31 -5.85
CA SER A 19 9.45 -10.42 -5.57
C SER A 19 9.62 -9.71 -4.23
N ASP A 20 9.20 -8.44 -4.16
CA ASP A 20 9.18 -7.69 -2.91
C ASP A 20 7.88 -7.92 -2.14
N VAL A 21 7.95 -7.78 -0.83
CA VAL A 21 6.78 -7.64 0.03
C VAL A 21 6.46 -6.15 0.13
N ASP A 22 5.34 -5.74 -0.43
CA ASP A 22 4.92 -4.35 -0.41
C ASP A 22 4.13 -4.02 0.86
N LEU A 23 4.58 -3.01 1.59
CA LEU A 23 3.96 -2.57 2.83
C LEU A 23 3.52 -1.11 2.74
N LEU A 24 2.31 -0.85 3.20
CA LEU A 24 1.87 0.50 3.55
C LEU A 24 2.00 0.66 5.06
N VAL A 25 2.79 1.63 5.48
CA VAL A 25 3.03 1.95 6.90
C VAL A 25 2.51 3.36 7.16
N VAL A 26 1.55 3.50 8.06
CA VAL A 26 1.02 4.80 8.46
C VAL A 26 1.55 5.15 9.84
N ILE A 27 2.26 6.27 9.94
CA ILE A 27 2.93 6.71 11.17
C ILE A 27 2.48 8.13 11.51
N GLU A 28 2.00 8.28 12.74
CA GLU A 28 1.61 9.56 13.31
C GLU A 28 2.86 10.30 13.86
N GLY A 29 2.87 11.62 13.74
CA GLY A 29 3.96 12.44 14.28
C GLY A 29 5.25 12.39 13.47
N LEU A 30 5.23 11.79 12.28
CA LEU A 30 6.37 11.74 11.37
C LEU A 30 6.63 13.13 10.78
N GLN A 31 7.87 13.57 10.82
CA GLN A 31 8.27 14.80 10.12
C GLN A 31 8.23 14.55 8.62
N GLU A 32 7.83 15.56 7.86
CA GLU A 32 7.63 15.42 6.41
C GLU A 32 8.94 15.34 5.60
N ASP A 33 10.09 15.47 6.26
CA ASP A 33 11.37 15.38 5.57
C ASP A 33 11.73 13.95 5.17
N ILE A 34 12.47 13.83 4.07
CA ILE A 34 12.92 12.55 3.53
C ILE A 34 13.82 11.80 4.51
N GLY A 35 14.66 12.53 5.24
CA GLY A 35 15.59 11.94 6.20
C GLY A 35 14.88 11.18 7.32
N SER A 36 13.81 11.75 7.87
CA SER A 36 13.01 11.09 8.92
C SER A 36 12.34 9.83 8.38
N ARG A 37 11.80 9.89 7.17
CA ARG A 37 11.17 8.74 6.54
C ARG A 37 12.16 7.62 6.26
N LEU A 38 13.36 7.95 5.80
CA LEU A 38 14.41 6.95 5.56
C LEU A 38 14.87 6.30 6.86
N ARG A 39 14.96 7.04 7.96
CA ARG A 39 15.29 6.48 9.28
C ARG A 39 14.22 5.50 9.76
N GLU A 40 12.95 5.85 9.62
CA GLU A 40 11.85 4.96 9.99
C GLU A 40 11.83 3.69 9.13
N ALA A 41 12.04 3.83 7.83
CA ALA A 41 12.14 2.70 6.91
C ALA A 41 13.29 1.78 7.30
N ALA A 42 14.45 2.33 7.61
CA ALA A 42 15.62 1.56 8.03
C ALA A 42 15.35 0.80 9.35
N GLU A 43 14.67 1.43 10.30
CA GLU A 43 14.32 0.80 11.57
C GLU A 43 13.34 -0.36 11.38
N VAL A 44 12.33 -0.18 10.56
CA VAL A 44 11.37 -1.24 10.22
C VAL A 44 12.10 -2.43 9.59
N LYS A 45 12.97 -2.17 8.63
CA LYS A 45 13.76 -3.23 7.97
C LYS A 45 14.69 -3.94 8.94
N ARG A 46 15.34 -3.20 9.83
CA ARG A 46 16.23 -3.76 10.85
C ARG A 46 15.48 -4.73 11.77
N ARG A 47 14.31 -4.34 12.24
CA ARG A 47 13.47 -5.20 13.10
C ARG A 47 12.96 -6.42 12.35
N LEU A 48 12.58 -6.26 11.11
CA LEU A 48 12.12 -7.36 10.26
C LEU A 48 13.21 -8.41 10.07
N LYS A 49 14.44 -7.99 9.75
CA LYS A 49 15.57 -8.90 9.55
C LYS A 49 15.92 -9.69 10.81
N GLY A 50 15.64 -9.16 11.99
CA GLY A 50 15.82 -9.84 13.25
C GLY A 50 14.70 -10.80 13.64
N SER A 51 13.59 -10.81 12.90
CA SER A 51 12.43 -11.64 13.23
C SER A 51 12.62 -13.10 12.81
N GLU A 52 11.96 -14.01 13.54
CA GLU A 52 11.97 -15.43 13.18
C GLU A 52 11.27 -15.68 11.85
N ALA A 53 10.22 -14.94 11.55
CA ALA A 53 9.49 -15.04 10.29
C ALA A 53 10.42 -14.74 9.09
N TYR A 54 11.23 -13.71 9.20
CA TYR A 54 12.22 -13.38 8.16
C TYR A 54 13.23 -14.49 7.97
N LYS A 55 13.76 -15.03 9.08
CA LYS A 55 14.73 -16.12 9.06
C LYS A 55 14.14 -17.37 8.41
N GLU A 56 12.88 -17.68 8.70
CA GLU A 56 12.18 -18.82 8.11
C GLU A 56 11.99 -18.63 6.60
N LEU A 57 11.54 -17.45 6.17
CA LEU A 57 11.37 -17.14 4.74
C LEU A 57 12.70 -17.21 4.00
N SER A 58 13.76 -16.68 4.60
CA SER A 58 15.10 -16.73 4.03
C SER A 58 15.61 -18.17 3.86
N SER A 59 15.35 -19.04 4.84
CA SER A 59 15.73 -20.44 4.77
C SER A 59 15.00 -21.23 3.68
N ARG A 60 13.81 -20.77 3.29
CA ARG A 60 13.01 -21.39 2.22
C ARG A 60 13.27 -20.80 0.84
N GLY A 61 14.15 -19.79 0.72
CA GLY A 61 14.42 -19.10 -0.53
C GLY A 61 13.25 -18.24 -1.01
N LEU A 62 12.31 -17.89 -0.13
CA LEU A 62 11.16 -17.05 -0.44
C LEU A 62 11.53 -15.57 -0.48
N PRO A 63 10.68 -14.70 -1.05
CA PRO A 63 10.96 -13.27 -1.13
C PRO A 63 11.22 -12.68 0.26
N ILE A 64 12.34 -12.00 0.41
CA ILE A 64 12.78 -11.41 1.68
C ILE A 64 13.02 -9.91 1.60
N LEU A 65 12.83 -9.34 0.42
CA LEU A 65 12.91 -7.89 0.22
C LEU A 65 11.59 -7.25 0.60
N VAL A 66 11.67 -6.14 1.30
CA VAL A 66 10.50 -5.36 1.71
C VAL A 66 10.59 -3.99 1.06
N SER A 67 9.51 -3.63 0.37
CA SER A 67 9.31 -2.30 -0.19
C SER A 67 8.23 -1.60 0.61
N GLU A 68 8.60 -0.56 1.34
CA GLU A 68 7.66 0.16 2.19
C GLU A 68 7.30 1.53 1.62
N VAL A 69 6.03 1.88 1.74
CA VAL A 69 5.53 3.24 1.54
C VAL A 69 5.10 3.76 2.91
N ILE A 70 5.74 4.82 3.36
CA ILE A 70 5.47 5.43 4.67
C ILE A 70 4.69 6.71 4.46
N LEU A 71 3.49 6.77 5.04
CA LEU A 71 2.59 7.91 4.96
C LEU A 71 2.19 8.39 6.36
N THR A 72 1.90 9.67 6.47
CA THR A 72 1.21 10.22 7.64
C THR A 72 -0.30 10.03 7.49
N PRO A 73 -1.09 10.10 8.59
CA PRO A 73 -2.54 10.07 8.47
C PRO A 73 -3.11 11.14 7.53
N ASN A 74 -2.55 12.36 7.58
CA ASN A 74 -2.99 13.43 6.68
C ASN A 74 -2.75 13.11 5.21
N GLU A 75 -1.63 12.46 4.89
CA GLU A 75 -1.36 12.03 3.52
C GLU A 75 -2.32 10.95 3.07
N VAL A 76 -2.64 9.99 3.95
CA VAL A 76 -3.64 8.94 3.65
C VAL A 76 -5.00 9.57 3.34
N MET A 77 -5.40 10.59 4.10
CA MET A 77 -6.68 11.29 3.90
C MET A 77 -6.78 12.00 2.55
N ARG A 78 -5.65 12.29 1.91
CA ARG A 78 -5.61 12.86 0.56
C ARG A 78 -5.78 11.80 -0.54
N HIS A 79 -5.91 10.55 -0.18
CA HIS A 79 -6.07 9.41 -1.07
C HIS A 79 -5.02 9.36 -2.20
N PRO A 80 -3.72 9.25 -1.88
CA PRO A 80 -2.71 9.13 -2.93
C PRO A 80 -2.91 7.85 -3.75
N PRO A 81 -2.43 7.81 -5.00
CA PRO A 81 -2.69 6.70 -5.93
C PRO A 81 -2.38 5.30 -5.38
N ILE A 82 -1.40 5.17 -4.52
CA ILE A 82 -1.05 3.87 -3.90
C ILE A 82 -2.23 3.26 -3.13
N LEU A 83 -3.12 4.07 -2.59
CA LEU A 83 -4.29 3.58 -1.87
C LEU A 83 -5.28 2.85 -2.76
N LEU A 84 -5.26 3.09 -4.07
CA LEU A 84 -6.11 2.34 -5.01
C LEU A 84 -5.78 0.85 -4.96
N ASP A 85 -4.51 0.52 -4.98
CA ASP A 85 -4.05 -0.87 -4.91
C ASP A 85 -4.29 -1.46 -3.51
N VAL A 86 -4.03 -0.69 -2.47
CA VAL A 86 -4.30 -1.12 -1.09
C VAL A 86 -5.78 -1.37 -0.88
N ALA A 87 -6.66 -0.52 -1.44
CA ALA A 87 -8.11 -0.71 -1.35
C ALA A 87 -8.58 -1.98 -2.04
N GLU A 88 -7.98 -2.31 -3.20
CA GLU A 88 -8.36 -3.50 -3.96
C GLU A 88 -7.84 -4.80 -3.37
N GLU A 89 -6.59 -4.84 -2.99
CA GLU A 89 -5.91 -6.09 -2.62
C GLU A 89 -5.27 -6.10 -1.24
N GLY A 90 -5.23 -4.96 -0.54
CA GLY A 90 -4.52 -4.86 0.73
C GLY A 90 -5.10 -5.75 1.82
N VAL A 91 -4.20 -6.35 2.59
CA VAL A 91 -4.54 -7.08 3.81
C VAL A 91 -4.02 -6.27 4.99
N THR A 92 -4.93 -5.71 5.76
CA THR A 92 -4.58 -4.88 6.90
C THR A 92 -4.19 -5.77 8.08
N ILE A 93 -2.97 -5.61 8.57
CA ILE A 93 -2.43 -6.38 9.70
C ILE A 93 -2.69 -5.65 11.01
N TYR A 94 -2.57 -4.32 11.01
CA TYR A 94 -2.80 -3.48 12.17
C TYR A 94 -3.48 -2.18 11.74
N ASP A 95 -4.47 -1.74 12.51
CA ASP A 95 -5.21 -0.52 12.20
C ASP A 95 -5.81 0.09 13.48
N LYS A 96 -5.09 1.07 14.02
CA LYS A 96 -5.50 1.75 15.25
C LYS A 96 -6.81 2.51 15.05
N GLY A 97 -7.83 2.13 15.82
CA GLY A 97 -9.14 2.76 15.74
C GLY A 97 -9.86 2.62 14.41
N GLY A 98 -9.43 1.71 13.54
CA GLY A 98 -10.05 1.52 12.22
C GLY A 98 -9.79 2.67 11.25
N PHE A 99 -8.73 3.44 11.45
CA PHE A 99 -8.42 4.62 10.64
C PHE A 99 -8.26 4.28 9.16
N LEU A 100 -7.38 3.34 8.84
CA LEU A 100 -7.10 2.96 7.45
C LEU A 100 -8.33 2.35 6.78
N GLU A 101 -9.00 1.42 7.45
CA GLU A 101 -10.22 0.80 6.93
C GLU A 101 -11.30 1.82 6.63
N GLY A 102 -11.44 2.84 7.48
CA GLY A 102 -12.37 3.95 7.26
C GLY A 102 -12.03 4.73 5.99
N GLU A 103 -10.77 5.07 5.79
CA GLU A 103 -10.33 5.80 4.61
C GLU A 103 -10.43 4.95 3.33
N LEU A 104 -10.07 3.67 3.42
CA LEU A 104 -10.23 2.74 2.29
C LEU A 104 -11.69 2.54 1.92
N SER A 105 -12.61 2.53 2.89
CA SER A 105 -14.05 2.43 2.62
C SER A 105 -14.57 3.64 1.85
N LYS A 106 -14.15 4.84 2.25
CA LYS A 106 -14.48 6.08 1.52
C LYS A 106 -13.97 6.02 0.08
N LEU A 107 -12.73 5.58 -0.11
CA LEU A 107 -12.13 5.45 -1.42
C LEU A 107 -12.86 4.42 -2.28
N LYS A 108 -13.16 3.25 -1.75
CA LYS A 108 -13.93 2.21 -2.45
C LYS A 108 -15.30 2.71 -2.90
N GLN A 109 -15.99 3.45 -2.04
CA GLN A 109 -17.29 4.04 -2.37
C GLN A 109 -17.15 5.03 -3.53
N ARG A 110 -16.13 5.89 -3.49
CA ARG A 110 -15.87 6.85 -4.57
C ARG A 110 -15.52 6.16 -5.87
N LEU A 111 -14.70 5.12 -5.84
CA LEU A 111 -14.37 4.32 -7.02
C LEU A 111 -15.62 3.68 -7.64
N LYS A 112 -16.51 3.16 -6.81
CA LYS A 112 -17.77 2.58 -7.24
C LYS A 112 -18.67 3.63 -7.93
N GLU A 113 -18.78 4.82 -7.36
CA GLU A 113 -19.55 5.94 -7.94
C GLU A 113 -19.01 6.35 -9.31
N LEU A 114 -17.71 6.34 -9.51
CA LEU A 114 -17.05 6.66 -10.76
C LEU A 114 -17.13 5.54 -11.80
N GLY A 115 -17.50 4.32 -11.40
CA GLY A 115 -17.42 3.15 -12.25
C GLY A 115 -15.98 2.70 -12.51
N ALA A 116 -15.08 2.96 -11.59
CA ALA A 116 -13.67 2.63 -11.72
C ALA A 116 -13.43 1.13 -11.87
N LYS A 117 -12.45 0.77 -12.69
CA LYS A 117 -12.06 -0.62 -12.94
C LYS A 117 -10.54 -0.77 -12.88
N ARG A 118 -10.09 -1.88 -12.33
CA ARG A 118 -8.70 -2.29 -12.39
C ARG A 118 -8.53 -3.24 -13.57
N VAL A 119 -7.62 -2.90 -14.47
CA VAL A 119 -7.44 -3.60 -15.74
C VAL A 119 -6.03 -4.16 -15.82
N ARG A 120 -5.90 -5.42 -16.25
CA ARG A 120 -4.61 -6.01 -16.52
C ARG A 120 -4.15 -5.68 -17.93
N GLY A 121 -3.05 -4.92 -18.02
CA GLY A 121 -2.43 -4.54 -19.26
C GLY A 121 -1.19 -5.34 -19.59
N ARG A 122 -0.49 -4.93 -20.66
CA ARG A 122 0.75 -5.58 -21.14
C ARG A 122 1.89 -5.50 -20.11
N HIS A 123 1.93 -4.42 -19.32
CA HIS A 123 2.98 -4.15 -18.34
C HIS A 123 2.52 -4.21 -16.89
N GLY A 124 1.42 -4.90 -16.61
CA GLY A 124 0.87 -5.06 -15.28
C GLY A 124 -0.53 -4.45 -15.15
N TRP A 125 -0.93 -4.16 -13.92
CA TRP A 125 -2.24 -3.62 -13.61
C TRP A 125 -2.27 -2.10 -13.75
N TYR A 126 -3.40 -1.55 -14.21
CA TYR A 126 -3.66 -0.12 -14.20
C TYR A 126 -5.13 0.15 -13.85
N TRP A 127 -5.40 1.39 -13.44
CA TRP A 127 -6.73 1.81 -13.06
C TRP A 127 -7.37 2.67 -14.15
N MET A 128 -8.61 2.33 -14.50
CA MET A 128 -9.50 3.16 -15.29
C MET A 128 -10.51 3.77 -14.31
N LEU A 129 -10.25 5.01 -13.85
CA LEU A 129 -11.00 5.63 -12.77
C LEU A 129 -12.42 6.01 -13.18
N LYS A 130 -12.58 6.49 -14.40
CA LYS A 130 -13.88 6.87 -14.96
C LYS A 130 -13.92 6.52 -16.45
N PRO A 131 -14.60 5.42 -16.83
CA PRO A 131 -14.62 4.98 -18.24
C PRO A 131 -15.21 6.00 -19.21
N ASP A 132 -16.14 6.84 -18.76
CA ASP A 132 -16.84 7.86 -19.54
C ASP A 132 -16.30 9.28 -19.33
N ILE A 133 -15.04 9.40 -18.93
CA ILE A 133 -14.42 10.71 -18.72
C ILE A 133 -14.36 11.52 -20.01
N ARG A 134 -14.64 12.82 -19.89
CA ARG A 134 -14.59 13.77 -21.00
C ARG A 134 -13.30 14.58 -20.95
N PHE A 135 -12.86 15.03 -22.12
CA PHE A 135 -11.68 15.90 -22.21
C PHE A 135 -11.84 17.16 -21.34
N GLY A 136 -10.83 17.45 -20.54
CA GLY A 136 -10.84 18.60 -19.63
C GLY A 136 -11.57 18.36 -18.30
N GLU A 137 -12.19 17.19 -18.11
CA GLU A 137 -12.85 16.84 -16.86
C GLU A 137 -11.83 16.55 -15.77
N VAL A 138 -12.07 17.06 -14.55
CA VAL A 138 -11.21 16.84 -13.37
C VAL A 138 -11.88 15.82 -12.46
N LEU A 139 -11.11 14.78 -12.07
CA LEU A 139 -11.55 13.76 -11.12
C LEU A 139 -10.98 14.01 -9.74
N GLU A 140 -11.85 13.93 -8.73
CA GLU A 140 -11.45 13.91 -7.32
C GLU A 140 -11.77 12.54 -6.73
N VAL A 141 -10.77 11.91 -6.20
CA VAL A 141 -10.83 10.59 -5.59
C VAL A 141 -10.30 10.63 -4.16
#